data_a6d62927d167fadefff338db0af9189d
#
_entry.id   a6d62927d167fadefff338db0af9189d
#
_cell.length_a   1.000
_cell.length_b   1.000
_cell.length_c   1.000
_cell.angle_alpha   90.00
_cell.angle_beta   90.00
_cell.angle_gamma   90.00
#
_symmetry.space_group_name_H-M   'P 1'
#
loop_
_entity.id
_entity.type
_entity.pdbx_description
1 polymer ?
#
loop_
_entity_poly.entity_id
_entity_poly.type
_entity_poly.pdbx_seq_one_letter_code
_entity_poly.pdbx_strand_id
1 'polypeptide(L)' 'EYINRKVQLVTYLQLHVQSLNEDLSQLSNKMDSLDPASKDFAELDIEYNYTSGQVSATMHILEYVEEIM' A
#
# COMPACT_ATOMS: atom_id res chain seq x y z
N GLU A 1 -16.49 5.61 -23.39
CA GLU A 1 -16.83 4.78 -22.23
C GLU A 1 -15.71 3.89 -21.77
N TYR A 2 -15.13 3.14 -22.69
CA TYR A 2 -14.02 2.24 -22.37
C TYR A 2 -12.83 3.01 -21.78
N ILE A 3 -12.47 4.13 -22.39
CA ILE A 3 -11.37 4.98 -21.94
C ILE A 3 -11.69 5.55 -20.55
N ASN A 4 -12.93 5.97 -20.32
CA ASN A 4 -13.35 6.51 -19.02
C ASN A 4 -13.26 5.47 -17.92
N ARG A 5 -13.62 4.23 -18.22
CA ARG A 5 -13.53 3.13 -17.23
C ARG A 5 -12.09 2.84 -16.88
N LYS A 6 -11.20 2.84 -17.87
CA LYS A 6 -9.77 2.67 -17.62
C LYS A 6 -9.24 3.77 -16.71
N VAL A 7 -9.55 5.02 -17.02
CA VAL A 7 -9.11 6.18 -16.24
C VAL A 7 -9.62 6.07 -14.80
N GLN A 8 -10.90 5.70 -14.63
CA GLN A 8 -11.49 5.54 -13.30
C GLN A 8 -10.79 4.45 -12.50
N LEU A 9 -10.52 3.31 -13.14
CA LEU A 9 -9.85 2.18 -12.47
C LEU A 9 -8.41 2.55 -12.09
N VAL A 10 -7.66 3.13 -13.02
CA VAL A 10 -6.28 3.55 -12.77
C VAL A 10 -6.24 4.57 -11.63
N THR A 11 -7.13 5.56 -11.67
CA THR A 11 -7.19 6.59 -10.63
C THR A 11 -7.50 5.96 -9.26
N TYR A 12 -8.47 5.04 -9.21
CA TYR A 12 -8.81 4.35 -7.97
C TYR A 12 -7.61 3.60 -7.41
N LEU A 13 -6.91 2.84 -8.27
CA LEU A 13 -5.76 2.07 -7.84
C LEU A 13 -4.62 2.97 -7.35
N GLN A 14 -4.38 4.09 -8.03
CA GLN A 14 -3.36 5.04 -7.63
C GLN A 14 -3.67 5.66 -6.26
N LEU A 15 -4.92 6.04 -6.02
CA LEU A 15 -5.34 6.59 -4.74
C LEU A 15 -5.24 5.54 -3.63
N HIS A 16 -5.56 4.29 -3.95
CA HIS A 16 -5.44 3.20 -2.99
C HIS A 16 -3.97 2.97 -2.59
N VAL A 17 -3.07 2.97 -3.56
CA VAL A 17 -1.62 2.86 -3.30
C VAL A 17 -1.15 4.02 -2.43
N GLN A 18 -1.58 5.24 -2.75
CA GLN A 18 -1.21 6.42 -1.97
C GLN A 18 -1.66 6.27 -0.51
N SER A 19 -2.90 5.84 -0.29
CA SER A 19 -3.43 5.62 1.06
C SER A 19 -2.62 4.56 1.82
N LEU A 20 -2.27 3.46 1.15
CA LEU A 20 -1.46 2.41 1.76
C LEU A 20 -0.05 2.91 2.11
N ASN A 21 0.55 3.73 1.25
CA ASN A 21 1.87 4.32 1.51
C ASN A 21 1.83 5.27 2.70
N GLU A 22 0.75 6.01 2.86
CA GLU A 22 0.56 6.87 4.04
C GLU A 22 0.46 6.02 5.32
N ASP A 23 -0.26 4.90 5.26
CA ASP A 23 -0.33 3.95 6.38
C ASP A 23 1.04 3.39 6.73
N LEU A 24 1.83 3.02 5.72
CA LEU A 24 3.20 2.53 5.93
C LEU A 24 4.06 3.58 6.63
N SER A 25 3.94 4.83 6.19
CA SER A 25 4.69 5.93 6.80
C SER A 25 4.33 6.12 8.27
N GLN A 26 3.04 6.05 8.60
CA GLN A 26 2.57 6.15 9.98
C GLN A 26 3.05 4.98 10.83
N LEU A 27 2.99 3.76 10.30
CA LEU A 27 3.49 2.57 10.99
C LEU A 27 4.99 2.68 11.26
N SER A 28 5.75 3.11 10.26
CA SER A 28 7.19 3.30 10.40
C SER A 28 7.51 4.32 11.50
N ASN A 29 6.78 5.43 11.53
CA ASN A 29 6.98 6.46 12.55
C ASN A 29 6.68 5.94 13.95
N LYS A 30 5.63 5.13 14.10
CA LYS A 30 5.29 4.52 15.39
C LYS A 30 6.37 3.53 15.81
N MET A 31 6.87 2.72 14.89
CA MET A 31 7.90 1.73 15.19
C MET A 31 9.21 2.39 15.62
N ASP A 32 9.54 3.54 15.02
CA ASP A 32 10.77 4.28 15.37
C ASP A 32 10.79 4.72 16.84
N SER A 33 9.63 4.89 17.46
CA SER A 33 9.53 5.30 18.87
C SER A 33 9.48 4.13 19.84
N LEU A 34 9.52 2.88 19.35
CA LEU A 34 9.41 1.69 20.17
C LEU A 34 10.73 0.93 20.23
N ASP A 35 10.89 0.17 21.32
CA ASP A 35 12.02 -0.75 21.47
C ASP A 35 11.84 -1.90 20.45
N PRO A 36 12.84 -2.15 19.59
CA PRO A 36 12.75 -3.25 18.61
C PRO A 36 12.53 -4.64 19.23
N ALA A 37 12.86 -4.80 20.50
CA ALA A 37 12.64 -6.07 21.21
C ALA A 37 11.25 -6.17 21.85
N SER A 38 10.44 -5.11 21.76
CA SER A 38 9.13 -5.08 22.40
C SER A 38 8.08 -5.86 21.62
N LYS A 39 7.05 -6.30 22.32
CA LYS A 39 5.90 -6.97 21.70
C LYS A 39 5.14 -5.99 20.78
N ASP A 40 5.03 -4.75 21.20
CA ASP A 40 4.34 -3.71 20.41
C ASP A 40 5.04 -3.48 19.07
N PHE A 41 6.38 -3.45 19.08
CA PHE A 41 7.14 -3.33 17.83
C PHE A 41 6.87 -4.52 16.92
N ALA A 42 6.87 -5.74 17.46
CA ALA A 42 6.64 -6.97 16.68
C ALA A 42 5.26 -6.95 16.03
N GLU A 43 4.24 -6.49 16.75
CA GLU A 43 2.88 -6.39 16.21
C GLU A 43 2.79 -5.37 15.06
N LEU A 44 3.44 -4.22 15.22
CA LEU A 44 3.49 -3.20 14.16
C LEU A 44 4.30 -3.67 12.96
N ASP A 45 5.36 -4.45 13.19
CA ASP A 45 6.17 -5.01 12.12
C ASP A 45 5.35 -5.96 11.23
N ILE A 46 4.53 -6.80 11.83
CA ILE A 46 3.62 -7.68 11.09
C ILE A 46 2.65 -6.86 10.25
N GLU A 47 2.05 -5.83 10.84
CA GLU A 47 1.13 -4.96 10.15
C GLU A 47 1.81 -4.19 9.01
N TYR A 48 3.03 -3.73 9.23
CA TYR A 48 3.84 -3.06 8.20
C TYR A 48 4.08 -3.99 7.02
N ASN A 49 4.50 -5.22 7.28
CA ASN A 49 4.78 -6.19 6.23
C ASN A 49 3.51 -6.57 5.45
N TYR A 50 2.39 -6.70 6.14
CA TYR A 50 1.10 -6.97 5.50
C TYR A 50 0.71 -5.82 4.56
N THR A 51 0.80 -4.59 5.03
CA THR A 51 0.46 -3.41 4.25
C THR A 51 1.42 -3.24 3.06
N SER A 52 2.70 -3.50 3.27
CA SER A 52 3.70 -3.47 2.20
C SER A 52 3.38 -4.48 1.10
N GLY A 53 2.92 -5.68 1.49
CA GLY A 53 2.47 -6.69 0.53
C GLY A 53 1.27 -6.23 -0.27
N GLN A 54 0.34 -5.52 0.35
CA GLN A 54 -0.81 -4.95 -0.35
C GLN A 54 -0.38 -3.90 -1.37
N VAL A 55 0.60 -3.06 -1.04
CA VAL A 55 1.15 -2.08 -1.98
C VAL A 55 1.72 -2.79 -3.21
N SER A 56 2.56 -3.79 -3.00
CA SER A 56 3.16 -4.55 -4.10
C SER A 56 2.10 -5.19 -5.00
N ALA A 57 1.10 -5.82 -4.39
CA ALA A 57 0.03 -6.48 -5.13
C ALA A 57 -0.80 -5.46 -5.93
N THR A 58 -1.11 -4.32 -5.33
CA THR A 58 -1.90 -3.28 -5.99
C THR A 58 -1.13 -2.65 -7.14
N MET A 59 0.16 -2.39 -6.96
CA MET A 59 1.00 -1.87 -8.04
C MET A 59 1.12 -2.85 -9.20
N HIS A 60 1.20 -4.14 -8.91
CA HIS A 60 1.22 -5.16 -9.94
C HIS A 60 -0.06 -5.16 -10.76
N ILE A 61 -1.20 -5.03 -10.10
CA ILE A 61 -2.50 -4.93 -10.76
C ILE A 61 -2.56 -3.66 -11.62
N LEU A 62 -2.07 -2.55 -11.09
CA LEU A 62 -2.04 -1.27 -11.80
C LEU A 62 -1.23 -1.38 -13.09
N GLU A 63 -0.05 -1.97 -13.02
CA GLU A 63 0.80 -2.19 -14.20
C GLU A 63 0.09 -3.06 -15.24
N TYR A 64 -0.57 -4.12 -14.80
CA TYR A 64 -1.31 -5.01 -15.67
C TYR A 64 -2.45 -4.27 -16.38
N VAL A 65 -3.20 -3.46 -15.65
CA VAL A 65 -4.29 -2.67 -16.22
C VAL A 65 -3.74 -1.68 -17.27
N GLU A 66 -2.63 -1.02 -16.98
CA GLU A 66 -2.02 -0.08 -17.91
C GLU A 66 -1.52 -0.75 -19.18
N GLU A 67 -1.05 -2.00 -19.09
CA GLU A 67 -0.56 -2.72 -20.27
C GLU A 67 -1.67 -3.22 -21.17
N ILE A 68 -2.75 -3.76 -20.59
CA ILE A 68 -3.77 -4.48 -21.38
C ILE A 68 -4.97 -3.62 -21.75
N MET A 69 -5.16 -2.53 -21.09
CA MET A 69 -6.28 -1.62 -21.35
C MET A 69 -5.77 -0.32 -21.95
#